data_72ca82c25f5768f8b55a74ccbd33bbf7
#
_entry.id   72ca82c25f5768f8b55a74ccbd33bbf7
#
_cell.length_a   1.000
_cell.length_b   1.000
_cell.length_c   1.000
_cell.angle_alpha   90.00
_cell.angle_beta   90.00
_cell.angle_gamma   90.00
#
_symmetry.space_group_name_H-M   'P 1'
#
loop_
_entity.id
_entity.type
_entity.pdbx_description
1 polymer ?
#
loop_
_entity_poly.entity_id
_entity_poly.type
_entity_poly.pdbx_seq_one_letter_code
_entity_poly.pdbx_strand_id
1 'polypeptide(L)'
;MAIYVLRGGFPELVAPALVAAFDGWIDAAGASTAAAARIAADGETIAEFDPDALYDFRSRRPVLDIVDGTLTELTWPELSLRRARVGQRDVLVLSGAEPDYRWRELGASVLELCLRLGIVEWVSIGSIPAAVPHTRPVPVLATASKPGLLHDEERKGPAGLLRVPAAALSTVELAVSGSGIPAVGFYAQVPHYVGSAYPAASVALLEHVGRHLGVRFDPGELVRAAEVSRERLDQAVAADEESRSYVQRLEALVDQEGPPAGDDLIAEIERFLRQRADGGGEAPPGERPRPDG
;
A
#
# COMPACT_ATOMS: atom_id res chain seq x y z
N MET A 1 23.58 14.56 1.98
CA MET A 1 24.03 13.33 2.68
C MET A 1 22.91 12.31 2.50
N ALA A 2 23.22 11.08 2.12
CA ALA A 2 22.16 10.08 1.90
C ALA A 2 21.43 9.85 3.23
N ILE A 3 20.09 9.75 3.17
CA ILE A 3 19.22 9.49 4.34
C ILE A 3 19.02 7.99 4.56
N TYR A 4 19.95 7.18 4.14
CA TYR A 4 19.94 5.73 4.33
C TYR A 4 21.31 5.18 4.68
N VAL A 5 21.32 4.01 5.29
CA VAL A 5 22.50 3.21 5.61
C VAL A 5 22.38 1.88 4.88
N LEU A 6 23.46 1.48 4.19
CA LEU A 6 23.54 0.16 3.57
C LEU A 6 23.93 -0.89 4.62
N ARG A 7 23.27 -2.04 4.57
CA ARG A 7 23.64 -3.23 5.34
C ARG A 7 24.53 -4.13 4.46
N GLY A 8 25.82 -4.05 4.68
CA GLY A 8 26.81 -4.72 3.84
C GLY A 8 27.20 -3.93 2.58
N GLY A 9 27.73 -4.60 1.57
CA GLY A 9 28.05 -4.02 0.27
C GLY A 9 26.86 -4.06 -0.69
N PHE A 10 27.08 -3.55 -1.92
CA PHE A 10 26.10 -3.72 -3.00
C PHE A 10 26.15 -5.17 -3.50
N PRO A 11 25.05 -5.94 -3.41
CA PRO A 11 25.02 -7.30 -3.91
C PRO A 11 25.02 -7.32 -5.44
N GLU A 12 25.56 -8.37 -6.04
CA GLU A 12 25.30 -8.68 -7.45
C GLU A 12 23.85 -9.16 -7.58
N LEU A 13 23.11 -8.52 -8.50
CA LEU A 13 21.69 -8.76 -8.72
C LEU A 13 21.42 -9.22 -10.14
N VAL A 14 20.44 -10.08 -10.32
CA VAL A 14 20.00 -10.60 -11.63
C VAL A 14 18.67 -9.96 -12.02
N ALA A 15 18.69 -9.15 -13.08
CA ALA A 15 17.51 -8.43 -13.62
C ALA A 15 16.62 -7.82 -12.52
N PRO A 16 17.16 -6.99 -11.62
CA PRO A 16 16.49 -6.58 -10.42
C PRO A 16 15.32 -5.64 -10.72
N ALA A 17 14.13 -5.98 -10.20
CA ALA A 17 12.98 -5.07 -10.12
C ALA A 17 12.84 -4.54 -8.69
N LEU A 18 12.30 -3.33 -8.56
CA LEU A 18 11.98 -2.77 -7.26
C LEU A 18 10.47 -2.61 -7.11
N VAL A 19 9.89 -3.26 -6.10
CA VAL A 19 8.50 -3.11 -5.68
C VAL A 19 8.46 -2.17 -4.48
N ALA A 20 7.60 -1.16 -4.52
CA ALA A 20 7.49 -0.18 -3.45
C ALA A 20 6.06 -0.08 -2.92
N ALA A 21 5.92 -0.08 -1.59
CA ALA A 21 4.67 0.11 -0.87
C ALA A 21 4.91 0.84 0.46
N PHE A 22 4.16 1.90 0.70
CA PHE A 22 4.18 2.61 1.98
C PHE A 22 2.80 2.51 2.64
N ASP A 23 2.78 2.38 3.96
CA ASP A 23 1.52 2.49 4.70
C ASP A 23 0.94 3.92 4.57
N GLY A 24 -0.28 4.12 5.03
CA GLY A 24 -0.86 5.46 5.14
C GLY A 24 -1.83 5.80 4.02
N TRP A 25 -1.51 6.82 3.21
CA TRP A 25 -2.45 7.47 2.29
C TRP A 25 -3.03 6.54 1.21
N ILE A 26 -2.20 5.72 0.60
CA ILE A 26 -2.58 4.79 -0.47
C ILE A 26 -2.46 3.33 -0.06
N ASP A 27 -2.74 3.03 1.23
CA ASP A 27 -2.73 1.67 1.77
C ASP A 27 -4.05 1.36 2.51
N ALA A 28 -5.16 1.45 1.79
CA ALA A 28 -6.47 1.10 2.31
C ALA A 28 -6.48 -0.34 2.84
N ALA A 29 -6.94 -0.52 4.06
CA ALA A 29 -7.01 -1.81 4.75
C ALA A 29 -5.65 -2.54 4.89
N GLY A 30 -4.52 -1.83 4.79
CA GLY A 30 -3.17 -2.41 4.89
C GLY A 30 -2.82 -3.38 3.77
N ALA A 31 -3.50 -3.29 2.62
CA ALA A 31 -3.42 -4.34 1.61
C ALA A 31 -2.10 -4.32 0.82
N SER A 32 -1.59 -3.13 0.49
CA SER A 32 -0.33 -3.03 -0.26
C SER A 32 0.89 -3.34 0.60
N THR A 33 0.91 -2.89 1.84
CA THR A 33 2.00 -3.23 2.79
C THR A 33 2.00 -4.70 3.14
N ALA A 34 0.84 -5.35 3.27
CA ALA A 34 0.74 -6.80 3.45
C ALA A 34 1.26 -7.58 2.23
N ALA A 35 0.96 -7.13 1.01
CA ALA A 35 1.52 -7.73 -0.21
C ALA A 35 3.05 -7.55 -0.27
N ALA A 36 3.55 -6.35 0.01
CA ALA A 36 4.99 -6.08 0.07
C ALA A 36 5.71 -6.93 1.12
N ALA A 37 5.14 -7.04 2.32
CA ALA A 37 5.66 -7.89 3.39
C ALA A 37 5.73 -9.36 2.95
N ARG A 38 4.73 -9.84 2.19
CA ARG A 38 4.73 -11.22 1.68
C ARG A 38 5.81 -11.44 0.62
N ILE A 39 6.06 -10.47 -0.27
CA ILE A 39 7.17 -10.54 -1.23
C ILE A 39 8.52 -10.58 -0.50
N ALA A 40 8.65 -9.78 0.55
CA ALA A 40 9.89 -9.63 1.32
C ALA A 40 10.06 -10.64 2.47
N ALA A 41 9.16 -11.62 2.65
CA ALA A 41 9.10 -12.47 3.85
C ALA A 41 10.44 -13.13 4.21
N ASP A 42 11.14 -13.69 3.22
CA ASP A 42 12.44 -14.35 3.38
C ASP A 42 13.61 -13.46 2.90
N GLY A 43 13.36 -12.17 2.72
CA GLY A 43 14.30 -11.22 2.16
C GLY A 43 15.30 -10.70 3.19
N GLU A 44 16.52 -10.42 2.75
CA GLU A 44 17.57 -9.74 3.53
C GLU A 44 17.45 -8.22 3.44
N THR A 45 17.74 -7.50 4.51
CA THR A 45 17.74 -6.03 4.49
C THR A 45 19.02 -5.52 3.81
N ILE A 46 18.84 -4.73 2.74
CA ILE A 46 19.91 -4.10 1.95
C ILE A 46 20.20 -2.68 2.45
N ALA A 47 19.15 -1.92 2.74
CA ALA A 47 19.27 -0.56 3.24
C ALA A 47 18.18 -0.23 4.24
N GLU A 48 18.49 0.62 5.19
CA GLU A 48 17.56 1.20 6.15
C GLU A 48 17.62 2.72 6.05
N PHE A 49 16.47 3.36 6.09
CA PHE A 49 16.37 4.80 6.04
C PHE A 49 16.34 5.38 7.46
N ASP A 50 16.92 6.57 7.61
CA ASP A 50 17.03 7.26 8.90
C ASP A 50 15.65 7.73 9.38
N PRO A 51 15.09 7.13 10.45
CA PRO A 51 13.77 7.49 10.94
C PRO A 51 13.71 8.90 11.52
N ASP A 52 14.80 9.43 12.13
CA ASP A 52 14.85 10.77 12.67
C ASP A 52 14.77 11.84 11.56
N ALA A 53 15.20 11.47 10.34
CA ALA A 53 15.12 12.35 9.19
C ALA A 53 13.75 12.34 8.51
N LEU A 54 12.99 11.23 8.62
CA LEU A 54 11.81 10.99 7.82
C LEU A 54 10.49 11.16 8.58
N TYR A 55 10.46 10.94 9.89
CA TYR A 55 9.20 10.86 10.65
C TYR A 55 9.02 11.94 11.70
N ASP A 56 7.79 12.39 11.87
CA ASP A 56 7.34 13.11 13.06
C ASP A 56 6.85 12.09 14.10
N PHE A 57 7.67 11.82 15.10
CA PHE A 57 7.32 10.86 16.16
C PHE A 57 6.14 11.33 17.05
N ARG A 58 5.64 12.54 16.88
CA ARG A 58 4.39 12.98 17.51
C ARG A 58 3.18 12.57 16.71
N SER A 59 3.31 12.54 15.37
CA SER A 59 2.29 12.05 14.45
C SER A 59 2.31 10.51 14.41
N ARG A 60 3.49 9.94 14.30
CA ARG A 60 3.73 8.49 14.21
C ARG A 60 4.61 8.02 15.37
N ARG A 61 3.93 7.78 16.50
CA ARG A 61 4.63 7.40 17.75
C ARG A 61 5.25 6.03 17.64
N PRO A 62 6.51 5.85 18.14
CA PRO A 62 7.06 4.53 18.39
C PRO A 62 6.17 3.73 19.34
N VAL A 63 6.10 2.42 19.15
CA VAL A 63 5.34 1.50 20.01
C VAL A 63 6.26 1.03 21.15
N LEU A 64 5.79 1.15 22.37
CA LEU A 64 6.51 0.72 23.57
C LEU A 64 5.83 -0.51 24.16
N ASP A 65 6.59 -1.59 24.26
CA ASP A 65 6.14 -2.81 24.93
C ASP A 65 6.47 -2.77 26.43
N ILE A 66 5.45 -3.07 27.23
CA ILE A 66 5.54 -3.16 28.68
C ILE A 66 5.07 -4.55 29.11
N VAL A 67 5.98 -5.36 29.64
CA VAL A 67 5.67 -6.71 30.14
C VAL A 67 5.83 -6.71 31.66
N ASP A 68 4.76 -7.06 32.38
CA ASP A 68 4.72 -7.10 33.84
C ASP A 68 5.23 -5.80 34.51
N GLY A 69 4.89 -4.64 33.92
CA GLY A 69 5.28 -3.32 34.41
C GLY A 69 6.72 -2.92 34.05
N THR A 70 7.45 -3.74 33.28
CA THR A 70 8.82 -3.47 32.85
C THR A 70 8.84 -3.05 31.39
N LEU A 71 9.52 -1.95 31.06
CA LEU A 71 9.75 -1.51 29.68
C LEU A 71 10.67 -2.51 29.01
N THR A 72 10.25 -3.13 27.90
CA THR A 72 11.00 -4.21 27.24
C THR A 72 11.53 -3.83 25.87
N GLU A 73 10.69 -3.20 25.04
CA GLU A 73 11.07 -2.90 23.66
C GLU A 73 10.42 -1.60 23.18
N LEU A 74 11.11 -0.89 22.29
CA LEU A 74 10.62 0.29 21.61
C LEU A 74 10.78 0.10 20.11
N THR A 75 9.66 -0.09 19.42
CA THR A 75 9.62 -0.25 17.95
C THR A 75 9.38 1.11 17.29
N TRP A 76 10.34 1.52 16.47
CA TRP A 76 10.29 2.78 15.71
C TRP A 76 9.60 2.58 14.35
N PRO A 77 8.94 3.63 13.79
CA PRO A 77 8.54 3.59 12.40
C PRO A 77 9.78 3.44 11.52
N GLU A 78 9.69 2.58 10.53
CA GLU A 78 10.82 2.26 9.66
C GLU A 78 10.45 2.34 8.19
N LEU A 79 11.47 2.58 7.37
CA LEU A 79 11.44 2.38 5.92
C LEU A 79 12.71 1.60 5.56
N SER A 80 12.55 0.47 4.90
CA SER A 80 13.66 -0.40 4.56
C SER A 80 13.58 -0.91 3.12
N LEU A 81 14.75 -1.21 2.55
CA LEU A 81 14.89 -1.88 1.26
C LEU A 81 15.35 -3.31 1.54
N ARG A 82 14.52 -4.28 1.19
CA ARG A 82 14.81 -5.71 1.36
C ARG A 82 14.97 -6.38 0.01
N ARG A 83 15.83 -7.39 -0.08
CA ARG A 83 16.03 -8.21 -1.27
C ARG A 83 15.40 -9.57 -1.08
N ALA A 84 14.53 -9.96 -1.99
CA ALA A 84 14.01 -11.32 -2.12
C ALA A 84 14.42 -11.89 -3.47
N ARG A 85 14.64 -13.21 -3.53
CA ARG A 85 14.89 -13.91 -4.78
C ARG A 85 13.67 -14.71 -5.17
N VAL A 86 13.12 -14.42 -6.37
CA VAL A 86 11.92 -15.08 -6.87
C VAL A 86 12.25 -15.74 -8.21
N GLY A 87 12.34 -17.06 -8.21
CA GLY A 87 12.82 -17.81 -9.36
C GLY A 87 14.28 -17.44 -9.68
N GLN A 88 14.51 -16.90 -10.88
CA GLN A 88 15.84 -16.47 -11.31
C GLN A 88 16.04 -14.95 -11.27
N ARG A 89 15.11 -14.22 -10.67
CA ARG A 89 15.11 -12.75 -10.64
C ARG A 89 15.25 -12.26 -9.20
N ASP A 90 15.98 -11.18 -9.01
CA ASP A 90 16.01 -10.45 -7.75
C ASP A 90 14.86 -9.43 -7.72
N VAL A 91 14.08 -9.44 -6.65
CA VAL A 91 13.02 -8.46 -6.39
C VAL A 91 13.39 -7.72 -5.12
N LEU A 92 13.60 -6.43 -5.24
CA LEU A 92 13.82 -5.56 -4.10
C LEU A 92 12.47 -4.97 -3.65
N VAL A 93 12.29 -4.90 -2.36
CA VAL A 93 11.05 -4.36 -1.76
C VAL A 93 11.40 -3.18 -0.89
N LEU A 94 10.96 -2.00 -1.30
CA LEU A 94 11.01 -0.77 -0.51
C LEU A 94 9.68 -0.62 0.21
N SER A 95 9.67 -0.87 1.51
CA SER A 95 8.42 -0.85 2.28
C SER A 95 8.62 -0.36 3.69
N GLY A 96 7.54 0.15 4.27
CA GLY A 96 7.49 0.66 5.63
C GLY A 96 6.49 1.78 5.79
N ALA A 97 6.70 2.58 6.80
CA ALA A 97 5.86 3.73 7.11
C ALA A 97 6.01 4.83 6.03
N GLU A 98 4.89 5.47 5.64
CA GLU A 98 4.97 6.64 4.76
C GLU A 98 5.69 7.78 5.48
N PRO A 99 6.78 8.33 4.90
CA PRO A 99 7.50 9.44 5.50
C PRO A 99 6.66 10.71 5.65
N ASP A 100 6.80 11.40 6.79
CA ASP A 100 6.16 12.71 7.03
C ASP A 100 6.94 13.83 6.34
N TYR A 101 8.28 13.67 6.20
CA TYR A 101 9.19 14.73 5.75
C TYR A 101 10.12 14.30 4.63
N ARG A 102 10.76 15.29 4.01
CA ARG A 102 11.90 15.14 3.08
C ARG A 102 11.64 14.27 1.84
N TRP A 103 10.44 14.27 1.32
CA TRP A 103 10.02 13.42 0.18
C TRP A 103 10.91 13.59 -1.06
N ARG A 104 11.36 14.83 -1.34
CA ARG A 104 12.25 15.08 -2.50
C ARG A 104 13.63 14.46 -2.28
N GLU A 105 14.14 14.52 -1.06
CA GLU A 105 15.44 13.93 -0.72
C GLU A 105 15.35 12.41 -0.65
N LEU A 106 14.22 11.87 -0.16
CA LEU A 106 13.92 10.45 -0.25
C LEU A 106 13.91 9.98 -1.70
N GLY A 107 13.21 10.70 -2.60
CA GLY A 107 13.19 10.38 -4.03
C GLY A 107 14.60 10.37 -4.65
N ALA A 108 15.44 11.35 -4.31
CA ALA A 108 16.82 11.39 -4.78
C ALA A 108 17.67 10.25 -4.23
N SER A 109 17.51 9.89 -2.95
CA SER A 109 18.24 8.80 -2.32
C SER A 109 17.81 7.44 -2.86
N VAL A 110 16.51 7.22 -3.10
CA VAL A 110 16.01 5.99 -3.71
C VAL A 110 16.46 5.88 -5.16
N LEU A 111 16.45 6.97 -5.93
CA LEU A 111 17.00 6.99 -7.29
C LEU A 111 18.49 6.61 -7.29
N GLU A 112 19.30 7.16 -6.38
CA GLU A 112 20.69 6.78 -6.23
C GLU A 112 20.84 5.27 -6.00
N LEU A 113 20.03 4.71 -5.07
CA LEU A 113 20.02 3.26 -4.81
C LEU A 113 19.63 2.46 -6.05
N CYS A 114 18.58 2.89 -6.78
CA CYS A 114 18.15 2.23 -8.01
C CYS A 114 19.28 2.15 -9.06
N LEU A 115 19.99 3.27 -9.27
CA LEU A 115 21.09 3.34 -10.22
C LEU A 115 22.27 2.46 -9.79
N ARG A 116 22.64 2.48 -8.52
CA ARG A 116 23.76 1.69 -7.97
C ARG A 116 23.48 0.20 -7.93
N LEU A 117 22.22 -0.19 -7.72
CA LEU A 117 21.78 -1.59 -7.70
C LEU A 117 21.39 -2.10 -9.10
N GLY A 118 21.43 -1.25 -10.14
CA GLY A 118 21.08 -1.62 -11.50
C GLY A 118 19.62 -1.99 -11.69
N ILE A 119 18.70 -1.34 -10.95
CA ILE A 119 17.26 -1.59 -11.06
C ILE A 119 16.79 -1.35 -12.49
N VAL A 120 16.18 -2.36 -13.11
CA VAL A 120 15.72 -2.31 -14.49
C VAL A 120 14.28 -1.85 -14.64
N GLU A 121 13.47 -1.96 -13.59
CA GLU A 121 12.10 -1.47 -13.56
C GLU A 121 11.61 -1.22 -12.13
N TRP A 122 10.66 -0.31 -12.01
CA TRP A 122 9.99 0.08 -10.77
C TRP A 122 8.52 -0.33 -10.80
N VAL A 123 8.02 -0.87 -9.68
CA VAL A 123 6.61 -1.22 -9.50
C VAL A 123 6.10 -0.61 -8.20
N SER A 124 5.22 0.38 -8.30
CA SER A 124 4.46 0.87 -7.13
C SER A 124 3.26 -0.04 -6.87
N ILE A 125 3.00 -0.37 -5.63
CA ILE A 125 1.74 -1.00 -5.24
C ILE A 125 1.03 -0.17 -4.18
N GLY A 126 -0.28 -0.04 -4.33
CA GLY A 126 -1.14 0.69 -3.42
C GLY A 126 -2.51 0.03 -3.30
N SER A 127 -3.31 0.51 -2.37
CA SER A 127 -4.72 0.17 -2.25
C SER A 127 -5.54 1.40 -1.91
N ILE A 128 -6.70 1.51 -2.52
CA ILE A 128 -7.57 2.69 -2.43
C ILE A 128 -9.00 2.27 -2.11
N PRO A 129 -9.75 3.03 -1.31
CA PRO A 129 -11.16 2.75 -1.09
C PRO A 129 -11.95 2.98 -2.36
N ALA A 130 -12.95 2.12 -2.63
CA ALA A 130 -13.81 2.25 -3.79
C ALA A 130 -15.22 1.69 -3.55
N ALA A 131 -16.19 2.12 -4.37
CA ALA A 131 -17.54 1.61 -4.38
C ALA A 131 -17.61 0.26 -5.13
N VAL A 132 -16.96 -0.76 -4.56
CA VAL A 132 -16.91 -2.12 -5.10
C VAL A 132 -17.44 -3.12 -4.07
N PRO A 133 -18.09 -4.22 -4.49
CA PRO A 133 -18.55 -5.24 -3.56
C PRO A 133 -17.43 -6.22 -3.22
N HIS A 134 -17.38 -6.70 -1.98
CA HIS A 134 -16.45 -7.75 -1.56
C HIS A 134 -16.76 -9.13 -2.18
N THR A 135 -17.93 -9.25 -2.80
CA THR A 135 -18.44 -10.49 -3.41
C THR A 135 -17.95 -10.72 -4.84
N ARG A 136 -17.22 -9.77 -5.43
CA ARG A 136 -16.62 -9.86 -6.77
C ARG A 136 -15.10 -9.86 -6.66
N PRO A 137 -14.38 -10.32 -7.73
CA PRO A 137 -12.93 -10.20 -7.79
C PRO A 137 -12.46 -8.75 -7.52
N VAL A 138 -11.37 -8.60 -6.79
CA VAL A 138 -10.82 -7.29 -6.45
C VAL A 138 -10.32 -6.60 -7.72
N PRO A 139 -10.87 -5.43 -8.09
CA PRO A 139 -10.35 -4.70 -9.23
C PRO A 139 -9.01 -4.05 -8.89
N VAL A 140 -8.09 -4.07 -9.86
CA VAL A 140 -6.79 -3.39 -9.74
C VAL A 140 -6.65 -2.40 -10.87
N LEU A 141 -6.40 -1.13 -10.53
CA LEU A 141 -6.10 -0.08 -11.49
C LEU A 141 -4.60 -0.05 -11.74
N ALA A 142 -4.22 0.19 -12.99
CA ALA A 142 -2.83 0.28 -13.38
C ALA A 142 -2.47 1.67 -13.93
N THR A 143 -1.26 2.14 -13.58
CA THR A 143 -0.64 3.35 -14.11
C THR A 143 0.71 3.02 -14.72
N ALA A 144 1.22 3.88 -15.59
CA ALA A 144 2.55 3.69 -16.18
C ALA A 144 3.23 5.04 -16.45
N SER A 145 4.54 5.07 -16.32
CA SER A 145 5.38 6.25 -16.60
C SER A 145 5.44 6.61 -18.09
N LYS A 146 5.15 5.65 -18.97
CA LYS A 146 5.09 5.85 -20.43
C LYS A 146 4.16 4.82 -21.09
N PRO A 147 3.61 5.11 -22.28
CA PRO A 147 2.80 4.14 -23.04
C PRO A 147 3.56 2.84 -23.33
N GLY A 148 2.82 1.73 -23.40
CA GLY A 148 3.34 0.41 -23.80
C GLY A 148 4.01 -0.40 -22.68
N LEU A 149 3.99 0.05 -21.42
CA LEU A 149 4.50 -0.70 -20.28
C LEU A 149 3.46 -1.66 -19.67
N LEU A 150 2.17 -1.33 -19.82
CA LEU A 150 1.09 -2.16 -19.29
C LEU A 150 0.64 -3.18 -20.33
N HIS A 151 0.30 -4.38 -19.87
CA HIS A 151 -0.38 -5.36 -20.71
C HIS A 151 -1.79 -4.87 -21.10
N ASP A 152 -2.31 -5.34 -22.24
CA ASP A 152 -3.62 -4.89 -22.74
C ASP A 152 -4.78 -5.22 -21.79
N GLU A 153 -4.62 -6.28 -20.99
CA GLU A 153 -5.59 -6.72 -19.99
C GLU A 153 -5.61 -5.84 -18.71
N GLU A 154 -4.58 -5.01 -18.52
CA GLU A 154 -4.50 -4.18 -17.32
C GLU A 154 -5.48 -3.00 -17.40
N ARG A 155 -6.27 -2.87 -16.35
CA ARG A 155 -7.25 -1.82 -16.25
C ARG A 155 -6.57 -0.48 -15.95
N LYS A 156 -6.56 0.39 -16.91
CA LYS A 156 -6.04 1.75 -16.74
C LYS A 156 -6.98 2.58 -15.87
N GLY A 157 -6.42 3.56 -15.18
CA GLY A 157 -7.20 4.56 -14.48
C GLY A 157 -8.10 5.39 -15.41
N PRO A 158 -8.87 6.34 -14.88
CA PRO A 158 -9.82 7.14 -15.65
C PRO A 158 -9.17 7.83 -16.83
N ALA A 159 -9.94 8.00 -17.91
CA ALA A 159 -9.49 8.77 -19.05
C ALA A 159 -9.43 10.27 -18.71
N GLY A 160 -8.48 10.98 -19.29
CA GLY A 160 -8.33 12.43 -19.08
C GLY A 160 -7.41 12.77 -17.91
N LEU A 161 -7.56 13.98 -17.36
CA LEU A 161 -6.74 14.50 -16.27
C LEU A 161 -7.37 14.17 -14.92
N LEU A 162 -6.73 13.29 -14.16
CA LEU A 162 -7.03 13.04 -12.76
C LEU A 162 -6.08 13.85 -11.87
N ARG A 163 -6.60 14.64 -10.94
CA ARG A 163 -5.82 15.35 -9.91
C ARG A 163 -6.21 14.82 -8.54
N VAL A 164 -5.23 14.24 -7.86
CA VAL A 164 -5.39 13.68 -6.51
C VAL A 164 -4.24 14.17 -5.61
N PRO A 165 -4.43 14.20 -4.29
CA PRO A 165 -3.31 14.39 -3.37
C PRO A 165 -2.25 13.32 -3.60
N ALA A 166 -0.98 13.73 -3.63
CA ALA A 166 0.13 12.81 -3.82
C ALA A 166 0.49 12.10 -2.51
N ALA A 167 0.90 10.84 -2.61
CA ALA A 167 1.62 10.13 -1.56
C ALA A 167 3.14 10.35 -1.71
N ALA A 168 3.90 10.07 -0.64
CA ALA A 168 5.36 10.05 -0.71
C ALA A 168 5.85 9.09 -1.81
N LEU A 169 5.19 7.94 -1.96
CA LEU A 169 5.46 6.94 -3.00
C LEU A 169 5.41 7.56 -4.41
N SER A 170 4.42 8.40 -4.69
CA SER A 170 4.29 9.08 -5.99
C SER A 170 5.48 10.00 -6.30
N THR A 171 6.01 10.68 -5.27
CA THR A 171 7.20 11.54 -5.41
C THR A 171 8.43 10.71 -5.74
N VAL A 172 8.59 9.54 -5.10
CA VAL A 172 9.70 8.61 -5.37
C VAL A 172 9.59 8.02 -6.77
N GLU A 173 8.41 7.53 -7.16
CA GLU A 173 8.16 6.99 -8.51
C GLU A 173 8.48 8.01 -9.60
N LEU A 174 8.06 9.27 -9.44
CA LEU A 174 8.38 10.33 -10.40
C LEU A 174 9.88 10.61 -10.49
N ALA A 175 10.61 10.57 -9.37
CA ALA A 175 12.06 10.76 -9.37
C ALA A 175 12.77 9.61 -10.11
N VAL A 176 12.34 8.37 -9.87
CA VAL A 176 12.91 7.17 -10.51
C VAL A 176 12.55 7.12 -11.99
N SER A 177 11.30 7.28 -12.36
CA SER A 177 10.84 7.24 -13.76
C SER A 177 11.40 8.38 -14.60
N GLY A 178 11.58 9.56 -13.99
CA GLY A 178 12.21 10.72 -14.63
C GLY A 178 13.67 10.48 -15.05
N SER A 179 14.36 9.49 -14.46
CA SER A 179 15.71 9.07 -14.86
C SER A 179 15.72 8.11 -16.07
N GLY A 180 14.55 7.65 -16.53
CA GLY A 180 14.40 6.72 -17.63
C GLY A 180 14.14 5.27 -17.19
N ILE A 181 14.17 4.94 -15.90
CA ILE A 181 13.77 3.63 -15.37
C ILE A 181 12.26 3.47 -15.61
N PRO A 182 11.80 2.42 -16.33
CA PRO A 182 10.38 2.16 -16.52
C PRO A 182 9.67 1.98 -15.18
N ALA A 183 8.51 2.63 -15.02
CA ALA A 183 7.72 2.51 -13.81
C ALA A 183 6.26 2.20 -14.12
N VAL A 184 5.68 1.28 -13.36
CA VAL A 184 4.25 0.97 -13.34
C VAL A 184 3.72 1.03 -11.92
N GLY A 185 2.41 1.27 -11.77
CA GLY A 185 1.73 1.24 -10.49
C GLY A 185 0.49 0.35 -10.55
N PHE A 186 0.25 -0.44 -9.50
CA PHE A 186 -0.95 -1.26 -9.34
C PHE A 186 -1.66 -0.87 -8.05
N TYR A 187 -2.95 -0.51 -8.15
CA TYR A 187 -3.75 -0.01 -7.04
C TYR A 187 -5.02 -0.86 -6.88
N ALA A 188 -5.04 -1.70 -5.85
CA ALA A 188 -6.21 -2.54 -5.55
C ALA A 188 -7.35 -1.68 -5.01
N GLN A 189 -8.57 -1.91 -5.51
CA GLN A 189 -9.77 -1.25 -5.03
C GLN A 189 -10.37 -2.03 -3.85
N VAL A 190 -10.36 -1.42 -2.68
CA VAL A 190 -10.91 -2.00 -1.44
C VAL A 190 -12.32 -1.47 -1.22
N PRO A 191 -13.32 -2.33 -0.91
CA PRO A 191 -14.64 -1.85 -0.58
C PRO A 191 -14.59 -0.83 0.58
N HIS A 192 -15.10 0.38 0.37
CA HIS A 192 -15.00 1.47 1.34
C HIS A 192 -15.67 1.19 2.71
N TYR A 193 -16.57 0.20 2.75
CA TYR A 193 -17.21 -0.25 3.99
C TYR A 193 -16.36 -1.25 4.79
N VAL A 194 -15.21 -1.66 4.28
CA VAL A 194 -14.29 -2.56 5.00
C VAL A 194 -13.40 -1.73 5.93
N GLY A 195 -13.63 -1.84 7.23
CA GLY A 195 -12.88 -1.14 8.27
C GLY A 195 -11.69 -1.91 8.86
N SER A 196 -11.39 -3.10 8.36
CA SER A 196 -10.31 -3.98 8.83
C SER A 196 -9.40 -4.42 7.67
N ALA A 197 -8.37 -5.22 7.97
CA ALA A 197 -7.51 -5.78 6.92
C ALA A 197 -8.32 -6.50 5.83
N TYR A 198 -7.94 -6.30 4.57
CA TYR A 198 -8.61 -6.92 3.42
C TYR A 198 -7.61 -7.73 2.57
N PRO A 199 -7.24 -8.95 3.00
CA PRO A 199 -6.22 -9.78 2.37
C PRO A 199 -6.50 -10.16 0.91
N ALA A 200 -7.77 -10.15 0.48
CA ALA A 200 -8.12 -10.37 -0.92
C ALA A 200 -7.47 -9.35 -1.86
N ALA A 201 -7.35 -8.08 -1.43
CA ALA A 201 -6.65 -7.06 -2.20
C ALA A 201 -5.14 -7.30 -2.24
N SER A 202 -4.54 -7.79 -1.16
CA SER A 202 -3.13 -8.18 -1.14
C SER A 202 -2.82 -9.31 -2.11
N VAL A 203 -3.69 -10.34 -2.16
CA VAL A 203 -3.57 -11.47 -3.11
C VAL A 203 -3.67 -10.95 -4.55
N ALA A 204 -4.64 -10.08 -4.85
CA ALA A 204 -4.80 -9.50 -6.19
C ALA A 204 -3.57 -8.68 -6.59
N LEU A 205 -2.97 -7.90 -5.68
CA LEU A 205 -1.71 -7.17 -5.95
C LEU A 205 -0.56 -8.11 -6.27
N LEU A 206 -0.39 -9.20 -5.49
CA LEU A 206 0.65 -10.20 -5.76
C LEU A 206 0.50 -10.84 -7.14
N GLU A 207 -0.73 -11.11 -7.58
CA GLU A 207 -1.02 -11.67 -8.89
C GLU A 207 -0.67 -10.69 -10.03
N HIS A 208 -1.07 -9.42 -9.89
CA HIS A 208 -0.78 -8.38 -10.90
C HIS A 208 0.71 -8.11 -11.01
N VAL A 209 1.40 -7.90 -9.88
CA VAL A 209 2.87 -7.72 -9.85
C VAL A 209 3.58 -8.94 -10.41
N GLY A 210 3.16 -10.14 -10.01
CA GLY A 210 3.75 -11.38 -10.50
C GLY A 210 3.61 -11.56 -12.02
N ARG A 211 2.43 -11.26 -12.56
CA ARG A 211 2.18 -11.27 -14.01
C ARG A 211 3.07 -10.27 -14.74
N HIS A 212 3.14 -9.04 -14.23
CA HIS A 212 3.96 -7.97 -14.82
C HIS A 212 5.44 -8.31 -14.81
N LEU A 213 5.97 -8.80 -13.70
CA LEU A 213 7.38 -9.16 -13.56
C LEU A 213 7.74 -10.53 -14.18
N GLY A 214 6.77 -11.30 -14.68
CA GLY A 214 6.99 -12.65 -15.20
C GLY A 214 7.42 -13.64 -14.12
N VAL A 215 7.02 -13.44 -12.85
CA VAL A 215 7.34 -14.30 -11.72
C VAL A 215 6.05 -14.73 -11.01
N ARG A 216 6.15 -15.75 -10.16
CA ARG A 216 5.05 -16.18 -9.31
C ARG A 216 5.41 -15.95 -7.85
N PHE A 217 4.63 -15.13 -7.17
CA PHE A 217 4.70 -15.00 -5.72
C PHE A 217 3.79 -16.05 -5.06
N ASP A 218 4.29 -16.67 -4.00
CA ASP A 218 3.46 -17.51 -3.14
C ASP A 218 2.66 -16.58 -2.20
N PRO A 219 1.33 -16.54 -2.24
CA PRO A 219 0.54 -15.70 -1.36
C PRO A 219 0.53 -16.19 0.10
N GLY A 220 0.97 -17.42 0.37
CA GLY A 220 1.02 -17.99 1.71
C GLY A 220 -0.33 -17.95 2.43
N GLU A 221 -0.31 -17.48 3.68
CA GLU A 221 -1.51 -17.42 4.54
C GLU A 221 -2.53 -16.36 4.09
N LEU A 222 -2.18 -15.45 3.19
CA LEU A 222 -3.10 -14.41 2.72
C LEU A 222 -4.35 -14.99 2.04
N VAL A 223 -4.24 -16.14 1.36
CA VAL A 223 -5.39 -16.81 0.73
C VAL A 223 -6.41 -17.22 1.79
N ARG A 224 -5.96 -17.92 2.84
CA ARG A 224 -6.85 -18.33 3.93
C ARG A 224 -7.41 -17.12 4.69
N ALA A 225 -6.59 -16.11 4.92
CA ALA A 225 -7.03 -14.88 5.57
C ALA A 225 -8.09 -14.14 4.73
N ALA A 226 -7.98 -14.18 3.39
CA ALA A 226 -8.97 -13.62 2.48
C ALA A 226 -10.31 -14.37 2.57
N GLU A 227 -10.28 -15.69 2.63
CA GLU A 227 -11.49 -16.52 2.82
C GLU A 227 -12.20 -16.19 4.13
N VAL A 228 -11.45 -16.15 5.25
CA VAL A 228 -11.99 -15.80 6.57
C VAL A 228 -12.54 -14.36 6.59
N SER A 229 -11.84 -13.42 5.96
CA SER A 229 -12.32 -12.04 5.84
C SER A 229 -13.62 -11.97 5.03
N ARG A 230 -13.69 -12.71 3.93
CA ARG A 230 -14.87 -12.82 3.09
C ARG A 230 -16.08 -13.35 3.87
N GLU A 231 -15.93 -14.47 4.58
CA GLU A 231 -16.98 -15.06 5.38
C GLU A 231 -17.51 -14.10 6.46
N ARG A 232 -16.62 -13.34 7.13
CA ARG A 232 -17.01 -12.33 8.11
C ARG A 232 -17.83 -11.19 7.49
N LEU A 233 -17.43 -10.73 6.31
CA LEU A 233 -18.16 -9.69 5.59
C LEU A 233 -19.53 -10.21 5.12
N ASP A 234 -19.59 -11.42 4.56
CA ASP A 234 -20.85 -12.06 4.17
C ASP A 234 -21.82 -12.17 5.37
N GLN A 235 -21.33 -12.58 6.54
CA GLN A 235 -22.13 -12.66 7.76
C GLN A 235 -22.62 -11.27 8.24
N ALA A 236 -21.74 -10.26 8.23
CA ALA A 236 -22.10 -8.91 8.64
C ALA A 236 -23.15 -8.30 7.71
N VAL A 237 -22.99 -8.47 6.41
CA VAL A 237 -23.96 -8.02 5.40
C VAL A 237 -25.29 -8.78 5.51
N ALA A 238 -25.27 -10.09 5.77
CA ALA A 238 -26.48 -10.88 5.94
C ALA A 238 -27.31 -10.48 7.19
N ALA A 239 -26.64 -9.94 8.22
CA ALA A 239 -27.30 -9.54 9.47
C ALA A 239 -28.06 -8.22 9.36
N ASP A 240 -27.79 -7.38 8.34
CA ASP A 240 -28.39 -6.05 8.18
C ASP A 240 -28.98 -5.87 6.76
N GLU A 241 -30.26 -5.51 6.69
CA GLU A 241 -30.99 -5.38 5.39
C GLU A 241 -30.48 -4.21 4.56
N GLU A 242 -30.10 -3.10 5.19
CA GLU A 242 -29.57 -1.93 4.48
C GLU A 242 -28.23 -2.25 3.83
N SER A 243 -27.33 -2.89 4.59
CA SER A 243 -26.04 -3.38 4.11
C SER A 243 -26.20 -4.38 2.96
N ARG A 244 -27.16 -5.30 3.07
CA ARG A 244 -27.47 -6.27 2.01
C ARG A 244 -27.92 -5.59 0.73
N SER A 245 -28.88 -4.68 0.85
CA SER A 245 -29.38 -3.91 -0.30
C SER A 245 -28.29 -3.05 -0.93
N TYR A 246 -27.36 -2.52 -0.11
CA TYR A 246 -26.24 -1.74 -0.59
C TYR A 246 -25.26 -2.59 -1.40
N VAL A 247 -24.82 -3.75 -0.87
CA VAL A 247 -23.91 -4.66 -1.58
C VAL A 247 -24.54 -5.17 -2.88
N GLN A 248 -25.85 -5.49 -2.90
CA GLN A 248 -26.56 -5.89 -4.12
C GLN A 248 -26.55 -4.79 -5.18
N ARG A 249 -26.68 -3.52 -4.80
CA ARG A 249 -26.55 -2.41 -5.75
C ARG A 249 -25.15 -2.30 -6.33
N LEU A 250 -24.12 -2.48 -5.51
CA LEU A 250 -22.72 -2.49 -5.97
C LEU A 250 -22.44 -3.66 -6.93
N GLU A 251 -22.99 -4.84 -6.62
CA GLU A 251 -22.91 -6.01 -7.51
C GLU A 251 -23.54 -5.73 -8.87
N ALA A 252 -24.75 -5.16 -8.87
CA ALA A 252 -25.46 -4.84 -10.10
C ALA A 252 -24.68 -3.82 -10.97
N LEU A 253 -24.06 -2.81 -10.34
CA LEU A 253 -23.23 -1.82 -11.04
C LEU A 253 -22.01 -2.50 -11.68
N VAL A 254 -21.27 -3.30 -10.92
CA VAL A 254 -20.08 -4.00 -11.42
C VAL A 254 -20.42 -4.99 -12.53
N ASP A 255 -21.55 -5.69 -12.42
CA ASP A 255 -21.98 -6.68 -13.40
C ASP A 255 -22.48 -6.02 -14.72
N GLN A 256 -22.97 -4.76 -14.68
CA GLN A 256 -23.46 -4.02 -15.84
C GLN A 256 -22.37 -3.18 -16.53
N GLU A 257 -21.58 -2.46 -15.77
CA GLU A 257 -20.64 -1.43 -16.27
C GLU A 257 -19.18 -1.80 -16.05
N GLY A 258 -18.93 -2.90 -15.36
CA GLY A 258 -17.60 -3.21 -14.79
C GLY A 258 -17.33 -2.38 -13.53
N PRO A 259 -16.23 -2.65 -12.81
CA PRO A 259 -15.90 -1.91 -11.60
C PRO A 259 -15.64 -0.43 -11.92
N PRO A 260 -15.97 0.51 -10.99
CA PRO A 260 -15.92 1.95 -11.24
C PRO A 260 -14.55 2.42 -11.70
N ALA A 261 -14.52 3.24 -12.73
CA ALA A 261 -13.35 3.94 -13.23
C ALA A 261 -13.72 5.39 -13.55
N GLY A 262 -12.92 6.34 -13.10
CA GLY A 262 -13.10 7.72 -13.47
C GLY A 262 -13.76 8.60 -12.41
N ASP A 263 -14.76 9.39 -12.81
CA ASP A 263 -15.38 10.43 -11.97
C ASP A 263 -15.96 9.86 -10.66
N ASP A 264 -16.48 8.64 -10.67
CA ASP A 264 -17.00 7.96 -9.48
C ASP A 264 -15.89 7.67 -8.47
N LEU A 265 -14.69 7.32 -8.94
CA LEU A 265 -13.52 7.09 -8.07
C LEU A 265 -13.08 8.41 -7.41
N ILE A 266 -13.12 9.53 -8.13
CA ILE A 266 -12.77 10.86 -7.59
C ILE A 266 -13.76 11.24 -6.49
N ALA A 267 -15.07 11.11 -6.75
CA ALA A 267 -16.11 11.41 -5.78
C ALA A 267 -16.01 10.54 -4.51
N GLU A 268 -15.62 9.27 -4.66
CA GLU A 268 -15.44 8.34 -3.55
C GLU A 268 -14.19 8.67 -2.71
N ILE A 269 -13.07 8.95 -3.37
CA ILE A 269 -11.83 9.41 -2.71
C ILE A 269 -12.12 10.71 -1.95
N GLU A 270 -12.77 11.70 -2.56
CA GLU A 270 -13.13 12.96 -1.89
C GLU A 270 -14.07 12.76 -0.71
N ARG A 271 -15.02 11.83 -0.80
CA ARG A 271 -15.95 11.49 0.29
C ARG A 271 -15.20 10.84 1.45
N PHE A 272 -14.32 9.88 1.15
CA PHE A 272 -13.47 9.23 2.15
C PHE A 272 -12.56 10.23 2.86
N LEU A 273 -11.97 11.18 2.12
CA LEU A 273 -11.12 12.22 2.68
C LEU A 273 -11.89 13.15 3.61
N ARG A 274 -13.09 13.55 3.24
CA ARG A 274 -13.98 14.36 4.11
C ARG A 274 -14.32 13.62 5.39
N GLN A 275 -14.68 12.34 5.33
CA GLN A 275 -15.01 11.55 6.50
C GLN A 275 -13.82 11.38 7.46
N ARG A 276 -12.58 11.24 6.95
CA ARG A 276 -11.36 11.21 7.77
C ARG A 276 -11.02 12.57 8.39
N ALA A 277 -11.27 13.67 7.68
CA ALA A 277 -11.08 15.01 8.21
C ALA A 277 -12.09 15.33 9.32
N ASP A 278 -13.34 14.88 9.18
CA ASP A 278 -14.42 15.10 10.14
C ASP A 278 -14.38 14.11 11.33
N GLY A 279 -13.83 12.90 11.14
CA GLY A 279 -13.71 11.87 12.18
C GLY A 279 -12.47 11.98 13.10
N GLY A 280 -11.55 12.89 12.81
CA GLY A 280 -10.31 13.12 13.58
C GLY A 280 -10.46 13.95 14.86
N GLY A 281 -11.69 14.25 15.32
CA GLY A 281 -11.97 15.26 16.34
C GLY A 281 -12.78 14.85 17.55
N GLU A 282 -12.91 13.58 17.91
CA GLU A 282 -13.61 13.25 19.17
C GLU A 282 -12.84 12.24 20.02
N ALA A 283 -11.98 12.80 20.89
CA ALA A 283 -11.54 12.06 22.07
C ALA A 283 -12.73 11.93 23.02
N PRO A 284 -12.98 10.76 23.63
CA PRO A 284 -14.08 10.60 24.59
C PRO A 284 -13.89 11.57 25.77
N PRO A 285 -14.96 12.17 26.30
CA PRO A 285 -14.88 13.10 27.41
C PRO A 285 -14.39 12.36 28.65
N GLY A 286 -13.17 12.65 29.06
CA GLY A 286 -12.64 12.20 30.35
C GLY A 286 -13.47 12.79 31.49
N GLU A 287 -14.09 11.94 32.29
CA GLU A 287 -14.69 12.28 33.57
C GLU A 287 -13.65 12.99 34.45
N ARG A 288 -13.91 14.24 34.74
CA ARG A 288 -13.16 14.97 35.80
C ARG A 288 -13.59 14.42 37.13
N PRO A 289 -12.69 14.00 38.02
CA PRO A 289 -13.04 13.71 39.38
C PRO A 289 -13.44 15.02 40.10
N ARG A 290 -14.56 15.01 40.78
CA ARG A 290 -15.00 16.12 41.67
C ARG A 290 -14.02 16.21 42.85
N PRO A 291 -13.65 17.41 43.29
CA PRO A 291 -12.95 17.57 44.55
C PRO A 291 -13.98 17.43 45.68
N ASP A 292 -13.80 16.41 46.49
CA ASP A 292 -14.44 16.32 47.80
C ASP A 292 -13.64 17.16 48.78
N GLY A 293 -14.43 17.83 49.68
CA GLY A 293 -14.08 18.87 50.62
C GLY A 293 -13.15 18.52 51.80
#